data_6597034079cc4039a7b195efdddfa69d
#
_entry.id   6597034079cc4039a7b195efdddfa69d
#
_cell.length_a   1.000
_cell.length_b   1.000
_cell.length_c   1.000
_cell.angle_alpha   90.00
_cell.angle_beta   90.00
_cell.angle_gamma   90.00
#
_symmetry.space_group_name_H-M   'P 1'
#
loop_
_entity.id
_entity.type
_entity.pdbx_description
1 polymer ?
#
loop_
_entity_poly.entity_id
_entity_poly.type
_entity_poly.pdbx_seq_one_letter_code
_entity_poly.pdbx_strand_id
1 'polypeptide(L)'
;MLKIGVGPSSSHTLGPWRAAEAFVKELREKNYLLNTKKLSVDLYGSLSLTGKGHATDLAVMLGLSGADPEYVPIESLDVIITAITNNQELYLGNELIVKFNPKEDIVFNRNFLPFHANGLTFTASGDDFSYQSTFYSVGGGFIVKENACEEVQTNKKKAPFPFPIDKAEELLHYCGSEGKKISEIVYENEKALRTEEEINHELLRIWNTMLECTYIGCHTEGVLPGGLHVRRRAYDIHKNLIGVVTYDSPKSWINSIKKTDIKFREILKWVSCFSLAVNEVNASLGRVVTAPTNGSAGVIPAVLLYYITIENQQATEDAIKQFLLVAGEIGSLFKKGATISAAMGGCQAEIGVSSAMAAGALCELLGGTPEQVLIAAEIAMEHHLGLTCDPIGGLVQIPCIERNAMGAIKAINAAELAMTTDPKNAKVPLDKVINTMWQTAKDMNSKYKETSEGGLAVAVNIADC
;
A
#
# COMPACT_ATOMS: atom_id res chain seq x y z
N MET A 1 6.65 6.76 1.07
CA MET A 1 6.34 5.36 0.73
C MET A 1 5.17 4.85 1.55
N LEU A 2 5.18 5.09 2.85
CA LEU A 2 4.10 4.71 3.75
C LEU A 2 3.03 5.82 3.78
N LYS A 3 1.78 5.48 3.47
CA LYS A 3 0.65 6.43 3.46
C LYS A 3 -0.55 5.81 4.17
N ILE A 4 -1.23 6.59 4.99
CA ILE A 4 -2.51 6.20 5.57
C ILE A 4 -3.61 6.38 4.51
N GLY A 5 -4.53 5.44 4.45
CA GLY A 5 -5.67 5.49 3.52
C GLY A 5 -6.66 4.35 3.77
N VAL A 6 -7.58 4.19 2.85
CA VAL A 6 -8.63 3.16 2.89
C VAL A 6 -8.33 2.08 1.85
N GLY A 7 -8.62 0.80 2.19
CA GLY A 7 -8.51 -0.35 1.29
C GLY A 7 -9.56 -0.36 0.17
N PRO A 8 -9.56 -1.38 -0.70
CA PRO A 8 -8.63 -2.50 -0.69
C PRO A 8 -7.35 -2.30 -1.50
N SER A 9 -7.27 -1.32 -2.42
CA SER A 9 -6.15 -1.17 -3.35
C SER A 9 -5.59 0.24 -3.38
N SER A 10 -4.26 0.38 -3.37
CA SER A 10 -3.63 1.70 -3.52
C SER A 10 -3.73 2.24 -4.94
N SER A 11 -3.71 1.38 -5.96
CA SER A 11 -3.81 1.75 -7.37
C SER A 11 -5.24 1.92 -7.85
N HIS A 12 -6.18 1.10 -7.36
CA HIS A 12 -7.56 1.04 -7.84
C HIS A 12 -8.57 1.71 -6.90
N THR A 13 -8.21 1.96 -5.63
CA THR A 13 -9.06 2.65 -4.65
C THR A 13 -8.46 4.00 -4.27
N LEU A 14 -7.31 4.00 -3.58
CA LEU A 14 -6.72 5.23 -3.04
C LEU A 14 -6.28 6.22 -4.14
N GLY A 15 -5.70 5.73 -5.25
CA GLY A 15 -5.32 6.57 -6.39
C GLY A 15 -6.51 7.25 -7.06
N PRO A 16 -7.56 6.52 -7.49
CA PRO A 16 -8.80 7.10 -8.00
C PRO A 16 -9.49 8.06 -7.01
N TRP A 17 -9.47 7.75 -5.71
CA TRP A 17 -9.98 8.66 -4.69
C TRP A 17 -9.21 9.99 -4.66
N ARG A 18 -7.87 9.95 -4.62
CA ARG A 18 -7.02 11.14 -4.67
C ARG A 18 -7.14 11.89 -6.00
N ALA A 19 -7.37 11.21 -7.11
CA ALA A 19 -7.62 11.84 -8.40
C ALA A 19 -8.96 12.61 -8.40
N ALA A 20 -10.00 12.05 -7.79
CA ALA A 20 -11.29 12.70 -7.62
C ALA A 20 -11.18 13.95 -6.73
N GLU A 21 -10.45 13.88 -5.62
CA GLU A 21 -10.16 15.06 -4.78
C GLU A 21 -9.40 16.15 -5.56
N ALA A 22 -8.38 15.73 -6.34
CA ALA A 22 -7.63 16.68 -7.17
C ALA A 22 -8.51 17.36 -8.22
N PHE A 23 -9.42 16.61 -8.84
CA PHE A 23 -10.37 17.15 -9.79
C PHE A 23 -11.33 18.16 -9.14
N VAL A 24 -11.88 17.84 -7.96
CA VAL A 24 -12.72 18.78 -7.17
C VAL A 24 -11.95 20.06 -6.85
N LYS A 25 -10.67 19.95 -6.46
CA LYS A 25 -9.80 21.10 -6.22
C LYS A 25 -9.63 21.96 -7.50
N GLU A 26 -9.40 21.33 -8.65
CA GLU A 26 -9.31 22.04 -9.94
C GLU A 26 -10.61 22.80 -10.29
N LEU A 27 -11.77 22.20 -10.04
CA LEU A 27 -13.06 22.85 -10.25
C LEU A 27 -13.21 24.10 -9.35
N ARG A 28 -12.74 24.04 -8.10
CA ARG A 28 -12.73 25.21 -7.19
C ARG A 28 -11.81 26.30 -7.71
N GLU A 29 -10.56 25.97 -8.05
CA GLU A 29 -9.56 26.93 -8.55
C GLU A 29 -10.01 27.65 -9.82
N LYS A 30 -10.81 26.97 -10.66
CA LYS A 30 -11.37 27.54 -11.92
C LYS A 30 -12.73 28.20 -11.73
N ASN A 31 -13.30 28.24 -10.52
CA ASN A 31 -14.66 28.71 -10.24
C ASN A 31 -15.77 27.95 -11.01
N TYR A 32 -15.55 26.68 -11.34
CA TYR A 32 -16.52 25.83 -12.04
C TYR A 32 -17.39 25.01 -11.08
N LEU A 33 -16.92 24.74 -9.85
CA LEU A 33 -17.57 23.81 -8.93
C LEU A 33 -19.04 24.13 -8.70
N LEU A 34 -19.35 25.37 -8.30
CA LEU A 34 -20.73 25.81 -8.00
C LEU A 34 -21.63 25.95 -9.25
N ASN A 35 -21.05 25.95 -10.43
CA ASN A 35 -21.76 26.04 -11.72
C ASN A 35 -21.87 24.67 -12.42
N THR A 36 -21.43 23.59 -11.79
CA THR A 36 -21.46 22.24 -12.36
C THR A 36 -22.88 21.69 -12.38
N LYS A 37 -23.37 21.28 -13.56
CA LYS A 37 -24.69 20.67 -13.77
C LYS A 37 -24.63 19.20 -14.13
N LYS A 38 -23.54 18.77 -14.81
CA LYS A 38 -23.30 17.36 -15.18
C LYS A 38 -21.90 16.97 -14.80
N LEU A 39 -21.76 15.72 -14.38
CA LEU A 39 -20.52 15.12 -13.95
C LEU A 39 -20.46 13.67 -14.48
N SER A 40 -19.34 13.27 -15.07
CA SER A 40 -19.09 11.90 -15.47
C SER A 40 -17.64 11.52 -15.28
N VAL A 41 -17.38 10.19 -15.14
CA VAL A 41 -16.06 9.63 -14.92
C VAL A 41 -15.87 8.42 -15.82
N ASP A 42 -14.82 8.43 -16.63
CA ASP A 42 -14.41 7.31 -17.46
C ASP A 42 -13.21 6.61 -16.81
N LEU A 43 -13.33 5.32 -16.53
CA LEU A 43 -12.29 4.45 -16.01
C LEU A 43 -11.72 3.59 -17.14
N TYR A 44 -10.38 3.53 -17.27
CA TYR A 44 -9.71 2.87 -18.38
C TYR A 44 -8.81 1.72 -17.94
N GLY A 45 -8.59 0.77 -18.86
CA GLY A 45 -7.63 -0.30 -18.72
C GLY A 45 -7.84 -1.15 -17.47
N SER A 46 -6.84 -1.30 -16.63
CA SER A 46 -6.93 -2.12 -15.41
C SER A 46 -7.98 -1.59 -14.42
N LEU A 47 -8.16 -0.27 -14.31
CA LEU A 47 -9.25 0.33 -13.49
C LEU A 47 -10.64 -0.08 -13.97
N SER A 48 -10.81 -0.38 -15.25
CA SER A 48 -12.07 -0.89 -15.79
C SER A 48 -12.22 -2.39 -15.58
N LEU A 49 -11.14 -3.16 -15.80
CA LEU A 49 -11.17 -4.63 -15.77
C LEU A 49 -11.41 -5.21 -14.38
N THR A 50 -10.78 -4.62 -13.37
CA THR A 50 -10.86 -5.11 -11.98
C THR A 50 -11.47 -4.09 -11.01
N GLY A 51 -11.86 -2.91 -11.48
CA GLY A 51 -12.27 -1.77 -10.66
C GLY A 51 -13.44 -2.05 -9.72
N LYS A 52 -14.45 -2.81 -10.13
CA LYS A 52 -15.56 -3.19 -9.25
C LYS A 52 -15.10 -4.03 -8.07
N GLY A 53 -14.23 -5.01 -8.30
CA GLY A 53 -13.65 -5.85 -7.25
C GLY A 53 -12.73 -5.07 -6.30
N HIS A 54 -12.18 -3.95 -6.76
CA HIS A 54 -11.32 -3.05 -6.00
C HIS A 54 -12.05 -1.80 -5.47
N ALA A 55 -13.37 -1.73 -5.56
CA ALA A 55 -14.18 -0.60 -5.10
C ALA A 55 -13.75 0.75 -5.73
N THR A 56 -13.35 0.76 -7.00
CA THR A 56 -12.88 1.97 -7.70
C THR A 56 -14.01 2.99 -7.86
N ASP A 57 -15.21 2.55 -8.20
CA ASP A 57 -16.41 3.36 -8.28
C ASP A 57 -16.77 4.00 -6.94
N LEU A 58 -16.68 3.24 -5.85
CA LEU A 58 -16.93 3.74 -4.50
C LEU A 58 -15.90 4.82 -4.11
N ALA A 59 -14.63 4.57 -4.40
CA ALA A 59 -13.54 5.50 -4.14
C ALA A 59 -13.70 6.84 -4.90
N VAL A 60 -14.13 6.75 -6.16
CA VAL A 60 -14.43 7.93 -6.99
C VAL A 60 -15.58 8.75 -6.38
N MET A 61 -16.68 8.09 -5.99
CA MET A 61 -17.81 8.77 -5.34
C MET A 61 -17.39 9.47 -4.05
N LEU A 62 -16.62 8.81 -3.20
CA LEU A 62 -16.13 9.37 -1.94
C LEU A 62 -15.20 10.56 -2.15
N GLY A 63 -14.27 10.47 -3.12
CA GLY A 63 -13.37 11.58 -3.44
C GLY A 63 -14.09 12.79 -4.05
N LEU A 64 -15.05 12.56 -4.94
CA LEU A 64 -15.89 13.62 -5.50
C LEU A 64 -16.77 14.28 -4.42
N SER A 65 -17.18 13.54 -3.39
CA SER A 65 -17.91 14.10 -2.25
C SER A 65 -17.06 14.96 -1.33
N GLY A 66 -15.71 14.96 -1.50
CA GLY A 66 -14.79 15.71 -0.65
C GLY A 66 -14.40 14.99 0.63
N ALA A 67 -14.65 13.67 0.71
CA ALA A 67 -14.16 12.84 1.80
C ALA A 67 -12.65 12.59 1.62
N ASP A 68 -11.85 12.84 2.66
CA ASP A 68 -10.41 12.56 2.66
C ASP A 68 -10.15 11.12 3.13
N PRO A 69 -9.50 10.26 2.33
CA PRO A 69 -9.26 8.86 2.69
C PRO A 69 -8.36 8.67 3.91
N GLU A 70 -7.64 9.69 4.33
CA GLU A 70 -6.77 9.66 5.50
C GLU A 70 -7.51 9.96 6.80
N TYR A 71 -8.58 10.77 6.74
CA TYR A 71 -9.26 11.29 7.93
C TYR A 71 -10.74 10.92 8.02
N VAL A 72 -11.40 10.55 6.93
CA VAL A 72 -12.83 10.22 6.92
C VAL A 72 -13.14 9.08 7.90
N PRO A 73 -14.16 9.18 8.78
CA PRO A 73 -14.56 8.07 9.63
C PRO A 73 -14.98 6.87 8.78
N ILE A 74 -14.42 5.69 9.08
CA ILE A 74 -14.69 4.47 8.28
C ILE A 74 -16.17 4.10 8.29
N GLU A 75 -16.84 4.29 9.43
CA GLU A 75 -18.28 4.05 9.60
C GLU A 75 -19.17 4.96 8.75
N SER A 76 -18.67 6.10 8.29
CA SER A 76 -19.40 7.02 7.42
C SER A 76 -19.37 6.63 5.94
N LEU A 77 -18.46 5.76 5.52
CA LEU A 77 -18.27 5.41 4.11
C LEU A 77 -19.54 4.81 3.50
N ASP A 78 -20.10 3.79 4.16
CA ASP A 78 -21.31 3.12 3.68
C ASP A 78 -22.52 4.07 3.66
N VAL A 79 -22.59 5.01 4.60
CA VAL A 79 -23.67 6.02 4.66
C VAL A 79 -23.59 6.93 3.44
N ILE A 80 -22.40 7.46 3.12
CA ILE A 80 -22.18 8.33 1.96
C ILE A 80 -22.50 7.60 0.65
N ILE A 81 -21.95 6.38 0.48
CA ILE A 81 -22.15 5.56 -0.72
C ILE A 81 -23.63 5.21 -0.91
N THR A 82 -24.31 4.80 0.15
CA THR A 82 -25.73 4.46 0.12
C THR A 82 -26.60 5.67 -0.23
N ALA A 83 -26.30 6.83 0.34
CA ALA A 83 -27.01 8.07 0.03
C ALA A 83 -26.88 8.43 -1.46
N ILE A 84 -25.67 8.40 -2.03
CA ILE A 84 -25.42 8.70 -3.45
C ILE A 84 -26.17 7.70 -4.34
N THR A 85 -26.09 6.40 -4.02
CA THR A 85 -26.67 5.35 -4.85
C THR A 85 -28.20 5.39 -4.86
N ASN A 86 -28.83 5.64 -3.70
CA ASN A 86 -30.28 5.65 -3.57
C ASN A 86 -30.92 6.93 -4.11
N ASN A 87 -30.30 8.08 -3.83
CA ASN A 87 -30.85 9.38 -4.23
C ASN A 87 -30.46 9.75 -5.66
N GLN A 88 -29.43 9.10 -6.24
CA GLN A 88 -28.81 9.51 -7.52
C GLN A 88 -28.37 10.96 -7.50
N GLU A 89 -27.85 11.39 -6.37
CA GLU A 89 -27.34 12.73 -6.11
C GLU A 89 -26.00 12.62 -5.40
N LEU A 90 -25.05 13.49 -5.78
CA LEU A 90 -23.73 13.57 -5.17
C LEU A 90 -23.51 14.99 -4.63
N TYR A 91 -23.07 15.09 -3.39
CA TYR A 91 -22.71 16.35 -2.76
C TYR A 91 -21.25 16.70 -3.13
N LEU A 92 -21.09 17.31 -4.31
CA LEU A 92 -19.79 17.60 -4.94
C LEU A 92 -18.94 18.52 -4.07
N GLY A 93 -17.80 18.02 -3.62
CA GLY A 93 -16.85 18.74 -2.79
C GLY A 93 -17.40 19.24 -1.45
N ASN A 94 -18.50 18.68 -0.95
CA ASN A 94 -19.27 19.18 0.19
C ASN A 94 -19.86 20.61 -0.01
N GLU A 95 -20.12 21.02 -1.25
CA GLU A 95 -20.59 22.37 -1.56
C GLU A 95 -21.83 22.42 -2.45
N LEU A 96 -21.97 21.50 -3.41
CA LEU A 96 -23.04 21.51 -4.40
C LEU A 96 -23.67 20.14 -4.59
N ILE A 97 -25.00 20.05 -4.49
CA ILE A 97 -25.71 18.82 -4.87
C ILE A 97 -25.87 18.79 -6.39
N VAL A 98 -25.34 17.73 -7.02
CA VAL A 98 -25.48 17.48 -8.46
C VAL A 98 -26.19 16.14 -8.69
N LYS A 99 -26.96 16.01 -9.76
CA LYS A 99 -27.49 14.73 -10.21
C LYS A 99 -26.34 13.84 -10.64
N PHE A 100 -26.27 12.63 -10.09
CA PHE A 100 -25.22 11.68 -10.36
C PHE A 100 -25.73 10.24 -10.17
N ASN A 101 -25.89 9.51 -11.26
CA ASN A 101 -26.24 8.11 -11.25
C ASN A 101 -24.96 7.27 -11.40
N PRO A 102 -24.45 6.60 -10.36
CA PRO A 102 -23.20 5.84 -10.46
C PRO A 102 -23.18 4.76 -11.55
N LYS A 103 -24.36 4.26 -11.96
CA LYS A 103 -24.48 3.23 -13.02
C LYS A 103 -24.31 3.79 -14.43
N GLU A 104 -24.55 5.07 -14.63
CA GLU A 104 -24.52 5.76 -15.94
C GLU A 104 -23.34 6.71 -16.02
N ASP A 105 -23.03 7.42 -14.92
CA ASP A 105 -22.04 8.49 -14.88
C ASP A 105 -20.62 7.99 -14.57
N ILE A 106 -20.47 6.71 -14.11
CA ILE A 106 -19.17 6.05 -14.02
C ILE A 106 -19.09 4.97 -15.11
N VAL A 107 -18.29 5.25 -16.14
CA VAL A 107 -18.17 4.40 -17.33
C VAL A 107 -16.90 3.55 -17.26
N PHE A 108 -17.04 2.23 -17.41
CA PHE A 108 -15.93 1.28 -17.41
C PHE A 108 -15.49 0.98 -18.85
N ASN A 109 -14.45 1.67 -19.32
CA ASN A 109 -13.87 1.52 -20.66
C ASN A 109 -12.73 0.50 -20.67
N ARG A 110 -12.81 -0.54 -21.50
CA ARG A 110 -11.76 -1.57 -21.60
C ARG A 110 -10.51 -1.10 -22.34
N ASN A 111 -10.55 0.03 -23.03
CA ASN A 111 -9.41 0.60 -23.72
C ASN A 111 -8.34 1.06 -22.73
N PHE A 112 -7.08 0.97 -23.14
CA PHE A 112 -5.95 1.48 -22.35
C PHE A 112 -5.54 2.87 -22.85
N LEU A 113 -5.27 3.79 -21.91
CA LEU A 113 -4.64 5.05 -22.24
C LEU A 113 -3.12 4.87 -22.41
N PRO A 114 -2.45 5.68 -23.25
CA PRO A 114 -1.05 5.43 -23.64
C PRO A 114 -0.04 5.48 -22.50
N PHE A 115 -0.25 6.32 -21.48
CA PHE A 115 0.77 6.58 -20.45
C PHE A 115 0.84 5.47 -19.38
N HIS A 116 -0.31 5.00 -18.89
CA HIS A 116 -0.36 4.01 -17.81
C HIS A 116 -1.65 3.19 -17.86
N ALA A 117 -1.60 1.94 -17.40
CA ALA A 117 -2.74 1.02 -17.39
C ALA A 117 -3.92 1.49 -16.51
N ASN A 118 -3.68 2.36 -15.53
CA ASN A 118 -4.69 2.84 -14.58
C ASN A 118 -5.05 4.31 -14.89
N GLY A 119 -5.66 4.55 -16.03
CA GLY A 119 -6.13 5.88 -16.42
C GLY A 119 -7.58 6.14 -16.00
N LEU A 120 -7.89 7.40 -15.66
CA LEU A 120 -9.25 7.86 -15.41
C LEU A 120 -9.42 9.32 -15.84
N THR A 121 -10.58 9.62 -16.40
CA THR A 121 -10.91 10.96 -16.90
C THR A 121 -12.19 11.44 -16.24
N PHE A 122 -12.13 12.62 -15.66
CA PHE A 122 -13.28 13.33 -15.10
C PHE A 122 -13.76 14.39 -16.07
N THR A 123 -15.07 14.51 -16.24
CA THR A 123 -15.70 15.55 -17.05
C THR A 123 -16.78 16.26 -16.26
N ALA A 124 -16.70 17.57 -16.14
CA ALA A 124 -17.74 18.42 -15.56
C ALA A 124 -18.20 19.47 -16.57
N SER A 125 -19.51 19.76 -16.62
CA SER A 125 -20.05 20.80 -17.48
C SER A 125 -21.17 21.58 -16.80
N GLY A 126 -21.27 22.86 -17.15
CA GLY A 126 -22.33 23.81 -16.78
C GLY A 126 -22.88 24.44 -18.02
N ASP A 127 -23.56 25.61 -17.87
CA ASP A 127 -24.14 26.30 -19.00
C ASP A 127 -23.05 26.90 -19.93
N ASP A 128 -21.97 27.44 -19.34
CA ASP A 128 -20.94 28.20 -20.05
C ASP A 128 -19.57 27.48 -20.06
N PHE A 129 -19.47 26.26 -19.57
CA PHE A 129 -18.20 25.54 -19.56
C PHE A 129 -18.36 24.02 -19.76
N SER A 130 -17.30 23.44 -20.32
CA SER A 130 -17.04 22.01 -20.28
C SER A 130 -15.56 21.83 -19.92
N TYR A 131 -15.29 21.09 -18.84
CA TYR A 131 -13.94 20.90 -18.32
C TYR A 131 -13.66 19.41 -18.14
N GLN A 132 -12.53 18.97 -18.68
CA GLN A 132 -12.08 17.59 -18.61
C GLN A 132 -10.66 17.53 -18.04
N SER A 133 -10.37 16.53 -17.20
CA SER A 133 -9.05 16.30 -16.66
C SER A 133 -8.79 14.80 -16.53
N THR A 134 -7.63 14.35 -17.06
CA THR A 134 -7.20 12.95 -17.04
C THR A 134 -6.08 12.77 -16.03
N PHE A 135 -6.22 11.70 -15.22
CA PHE A 135 -5.24 11.31 -14.22
C PHE A 135 -4.84 9.85 -14.42
N TYR A 136 -3.66 9.51 -13.91
CA TYR A 136 -3.14 8.14 -13.87
C TYR A 136 -2.77 7.76 -12.45
N SER A 137 -3.30 6.64 -11.98
CA SER A 137 -2.92 6.05 -10.69
C SER A 137 -1.69 5.16 -10.85
N VAL A 138 -0.54 5.64 -10.38
CA VAL A 138 0.77 4.99 -10.63
C VAL A 138 1.24 4.08 -9.50
N GLY A 139 0.33 3.61 -8.65
CA GLY A 139 0.60 2.74 -7.50
C GLY A 139 0.89 3.51 -6.20
N GLY A 140 0.75 2.84 -5.04
CA GLY A 140 1.01 3.43 -3.72
C GLY A 140 0.15 4.67 -3.39
N GLY A 141 -1.01 4.84 -4.01
CA GLY A 141 -1.84 6.04 -3.86
C GLY A 141 -1.21 7.31 -4.46
N PHE A 142 -0.26 7.16 -5.39
CA PHE A 142 0.29 8.27 -6.16
C PHE A 142 -0.51 8.46 -7.45
N ILE A 143 -0.73 9.73 -7.82
CA ILE A 143 -1.40 10.11 -9.06
C ILE A 143 -0.50 11.01 -9.89
N VAL A 144 -0.68 10.95 -11.21
CA VAL A 144 -0.02 11.84 -12.18
C VAL A 144 -1.10 12.38 -13.10
N LYS A 145 -1.10 13.70 -13.32
CA LYS A 145 -2.00 14.36 -14.28
C LYS A 145 -1.39 14.25 -15.69
N GLU A 146 -2.21 14.05 -16.70
CA GLU A 146 -1.75 13.85 -18.09
C GLU A 146 -0.84 14.97 -18.60
N ASN A 147 -1.21 16.22 -18.41
CA ASN A 147 -0.42 17.38 -18.86
C ASN A 147 0.78 17.72 -17.96
N ALA A 148 0.86 17.17 -16.75
CA ALA A 148 2.00 17.34 -15.86
C ALA A 148 3.18 16.41 -16.22
N CYS A 149 2.96 15.39 -17.05
CA CYS A 149 4.01 14.49 -17.50
C CYS A 149 5.09 15.19 -18.34
N GLU A 150 4.73 16.23 -19.10
CA GLU A 150 5.67 17.02 -19.89
C GLU A 150 6.46 18.01 -19.04
N GLU A 151 5.85 18.59 -17.99
CA GLU A 151 6.50 19.53 -17.08
C GLU A 151 7.40 18.85 -16.05
N VAL A 152 7.07 17.62 -15.60
CA VAL A 152 7.83 16.88 -14.60
C VAL A 152 9.17 16.38 -15.14
N GLN A 153 9.31 16.16 -16.45
CA GLN A 153 10.60 15.81 -17.06
C GLN A 153 11.56 16.99 -17.15
N THR A 154 11.05 18.25 -17.17
CA THR A 154 11.87 19.45 -17.37
C THR A 154 12.18 20.23 -16.09
N ASN A 155 11.41 20.07 -15.00
CA ASN A 155 11.51 20.88 -13.78
C ASN A 155 11.51 20.08 -12.47
N LYS A 156 12.19 18.93 -12.38
CA LYS A 156 12.59 18.40 -11.07
C LYS A 156 13.65 19.32 -10.47
N LYS A 157 13.25 20.38 -9.77
CA LYS A 157 14.06 20.90 -8.65
C LYS A 157 14.16 19.71 -7.68
N LYS A 158 15.30 18.99 -7.72
CA LYS A 158 15.63 18.00 -6.69
C LYS A 158 15.43 18.72 -5.35
N ALA A 159 14.61 18.17 -4.46
CA ALA A 159 14.61 18.66 -3.09
C ALA A 159 16.05 18.67 -2.62
N PRO A 160 16.49 19.70 -1.89
CA PRO A 160 17.88 19.82 -1.45
C PRO A 160 18.12 18.84 -0.30
N PHE A 161 18.10 17.55 -0.61
CA PHE A 161 18.48 16.52 0.36
C PHE A 161 19.96 16.60 0.63
N PRO A 162 20.42 16.57 1.89
CA PRO A 162 21.82 16.46 2.22
C PRO A 162 22.45 15.20 1.64
N PHE A 163 21.69 14.10 1.53
CA PHE A 163 22.10 12.81 0.98
C PHE A 163 21.13 12.38 -0.14
N PRO A 164 21.29 12.86 -1.39
CA PRO A 164 20.39 12.43 -2.48
C PRO A 164 20.65 10.97 -2.83
N ILE A 165 19.60 10.12 -2.71
CA ILE A 165 19.67 8.68 -2.89
C ILE A 165 18.73 8.29 -4.03
N ASP A 166 19.28 7.82 -5.15
CA ASP A 166 18.52 7.22 -6.25
C ASP A 166 18.83 5.71 -6.40
N LYS A 167 19.95 5.24 -5.84
CA LYS A 167 20.43 3.86 -5.90
C LYS A 167 20.94 3.37 -4.54
N ALA A 168 20.95 2.06 -4.35
CA ALA A 168 21.48 1.43 -3.14
C ALA A 168 22.98 1.67 -2.96
N GLU A 169 23.75 1.75 -4.05
CA GLU A 169 25.20 2.06 -3.99
C GLU A 169 25.47 3.46 -3.42
N GLU A 170 24.61 4.46 -3.72
CA GLU A 170 24.72 5.81 -3.17
C GLU A 170 24.42 5.83 -1.68
N LEU A 171 23.39 5.07 -1.26
CA LEU A 171 23.04 4.92 0.15
C LEU A 171 24.20 4.32 0.95
N LEU A 172 24.84 3.25 0.46
CA LEU A 172 26.04 2.68 1.09
C LEU A 172 27.19 3.67 1.14
N HIS A 173 27.41 4.45 0.08
CA HIS A 173 28.43 5.48 0.05
C HIS A 173 28.24 6.49 1.18
N TYR A 174 27.02 7.01 1.36
CA TYR A 174 26.71 7.96 2.44
C TYR A 174 26.83 7.33 3.82
N CYS A 175 26.35 6.10 4.01
CA CYS A 175 26.54 5.39 5.28
C CYS A 175 28.03 5.23 5.62
N GLY A 176 28.86 4.86 4.66
CA GLY A 176 30.29 4.69 4.84
C GLY A 176 31.05 6.00 5.09
N SER A 177 30.73 7.08 4.35
CA SER A 177 31.40 8.39 4.50
C SER A 177 31.05 9.08 5.82
N GLU A 178 29.82 8.92 6.30
CA GLU A 178 29.34 9.56 7.52
C GLU A 178 29.48 8.67 8.78
N GLY A 179 29.79 7.38 8.60
CA GLY A 179 29.82 6.40 9.69
C GLY A 179 28.43 6.19 10.32
N LYS A 180 27.35 6.35 9.53
CA LYS A 180 25.96 6.33 9.98
C LYS A 180 25.19 5.09 9.47
N LYS A 181 24.14 4.71 10.21
CA LYS A 181 23.17 3.72 9.78
C LYS A 181 22.27 4.28 8.68
N ILE A 182 21.55 3.38 7.98
CA ILE A 182 20.60 3.79 6.94
C ILE A 182 19.50 4.68 7.52
N SER A 183 18.91 4.30 8.65
CA SER A 183 17.88 5.11 9.31
C SER A 183 18.34 6.52 9.64
N GLU A 184 19.60 6.71 10.04
CA GLU A 184 20.15 8.01 10.37
C GLU A 184 20.34 8.89 9.12
N ILE A 185 20.83 8.33 8.01
CA ILE A 185 20.94 9.03 6.72
C ILE A 185 19.54 9.47 6.23
N VAL A 186 18.56 8.59 6.32
CA VAL A 186 17.17 8.88 5.92
C VAL A 186 16.56 9.96 6.81
N TYR A 187 16.80 9.89 8.12
CA TYR A 187 16.31 10.89 9.07
C TYR A 187 16.86 12.29 8.77
N GLU A 188 18.15 12.41 8.42
CA GLU A 188 18.75 13.68 8.00
C GLU A 188 18.09 14.23 6.72
N ASN A 189 17.75 13.35 5.75
CA ASN A 189 17.01 13.76 4.56
C ASN A 189 15.61 14.25 4.90
N GLU A 190 14.92 13.60 5.82
CA GLU A 190 13.58 14.02 6.27
C GLU A 190 13.63 15.40 6.96
N LYS A 191 14.67 15.70 7.74
CA LYS A 191 14.87 17.01 8.38
C LYS A 191 15.03 18.17 7.41
N ALA A 192 15.44 17.91 6.17
CA ALA A 192 15.47 18.93 5.13
C ALA A 192 14.06 19.36 4.64
N LEU A 193 13.02 18.58 4.95
CA LEU A 193 11.65 18.82 4.50
C LEU A 193 10.71 19.26 5.65
N ARG A 194 11.01 18.88 6.88
CA ARG A 194 10.12 19.06 8.04
C ARG A 194 10.90 19.06 9.35
N THR A 195 10.28 19.52 10.43
CA THR A 195 10.89 19.53 11.77
C THR A 195 11.00 18.11 12.35
N GLU A 196 11.90 17.92 13.31
CA GLU A 196 12.05 16.64 14.02
C GLU A 196 10.76 16.23 14.74
N GLU A 197 10.00 17.20 15.28
CA GLU A 197 8.72 16.95 15.94
C GLU A 197 7.69 16.40 14.94
N GLU A 198 7.59 17.01 13.74
CA GLU A 198 6.71 16.55 12.68
C GLU A 198 7.09 15.15 12.19
N ILE A 199 8.39 14.87 12.00
CA ILE A 199 8.87 13.54 11.61
C ILE A 199 8.47 12.49 12.64
N ASN A 200 8.78 12.75 13.92
CA ASN A 200 8.49 11.81 15.00
C ASN A 200 6.98 11.58 15.16
N HIS A 201 6.19 12.64 15.09
CA HIS A 201 4.72 12.56 15.15
C HIS A 201 4.15 11.71 14.01
N GLU A 202 4.58 11.96 12.76
CA GLU A 202 4.05 11.24 11.60
C GLU A 202 4.48 9.76 11.58
N LEU A 203 5.71 9.44 11.97
CA LEU A 203 6.16 8.04 12.08
C LEU A 203 5.35 7.28 13.13
N LEU A 204 5.08 7.89 14.29
CA LEU A 204 4.25 7.27 15.31
C LEU A 204 2.78 7.21 14.91
N ARG A 205 2.26 8.18 14.17
CA ARG A 205 0.91 8.14 13.60
C ARG A 205 0.75 6.98 12.60
N ILE A 206 1.74 6.77 11.73
CA ILE A 206 1.79 5.63 10.81
C ILE A 206 1.79 4.32 11.61
N TRP A 207 2.65 4.19 12.62
CA TRP A 207 2.70 3.01 13.47
C TRP A 207 1.37 2.75 14.20
N ASN A 208 0.80 3.77 14.83
CA ASN A 208 -0.46 3.62 15.55
C ASN A 208 -1.60 3.16 14.63
N THR A 209 -1.64 3.65 13.39
CA THR A 209 -2.61 3.19 12.38
C THR A 209 -2.37 1.72 12.02
N MET A 210 -1.12 1.27 11.85
CA MET A 210 -0.80 -0.13 11.59
C MET A 210 -1.20 -1.03 12.75
N LEU A 211 -0.92 -0.60 13.98
CA LEU A 211 -1.27 -1.31 15.19
C LEU A 211 -2.78 -1.44 15.36
N GLU A 212 -3.51 -0.34 15.21
CA GLU A 212 -4.97 -0.32 15.31
C GLU A 212 -5.62 -1.20 14.24
N CYS A 213 -5.14 -1.11 13.01
CA CYS A 213 -5.60 -1.97 11.92
C CYS A 213 -5.41 -3.46 12.25
N THR A 214 -4.23 -3.83 12.75
CA THR A 214 -3.95 -5.22 13.13
C THR A 214 -4.83 -5.68 14.30
N TYR A 215 -5.00 -4.79 15.29
CA TYR A 215 -5.89 -5.05 16.43
C TYR A 215 -7.33 -5.31 15.98
N ILE A 216 -7.89 -4.43 15.15
CA ILE A 216 -9.24 -4.59 14.59
C ILE A 216 -9.38 -5.93 13.85
N GLY A 217 -8.43 -6.26 12.98
CA GLY A 217 -8.47 -7.51 12.21
C GLY A 217 -8.40 -8.76 13.09
N CYS A 218 -7.60 -8.73 14.15
CA CYS A 218 -7.53 -9.82 15.15
C CYS A 218 -8.82 -9.98 15.97
N HIS A 219 -9.69 -8.97 16.01
CA HIS A 219 -10.92 -8.96 16.80
C HIS A 219 -12.20 -8.97 15.95
N THR A 220 -12.09 -9.07 14.64
CA THR A 220 -13.22 -9.10 13.72
C THR A 220 -13.41 -10.50 13.13
N GLU A 221 -14.52 -11.14 13.39
CA GLU A 221 -14.91 -12.44 12.81
C GLU A 221 -15.85 -12.27 11.62
N GLY A 222 -16.18 -13.37 10.94
CA GLY A 222 -17.15 -13.42 9.85
C GLY A 222 -16.51 -13.67 8.48
N VAL A 223 -17.13 -13.12 7.42
CA VAL A 223 -16.79 -13.35 6.02
C VAL A 223 -16.40 -12.01 5.37
N LEU A 224 -15.43 -12.04 4.47
CA LEU A 224 -15.04 -10.86 3.69
C LEU A 224 -16.11 -10.49 2.65
N PRO A 225 -16.27 -9.20 2.35
CA PRO A 225 -17.25 -8.75 1.34
C PRO A 225 -16.82 -9.16 -0.08
N GLY A 226 -17.73 -9.03 -1.07
CA GLY A 226 -17.43 -9.21 -2.49
C GLY A 226 -17.78 -10.57 -3.10
N GLY A 227 -18.46 -11.47 -2.36
CA GLY A 227 -19.08 -12.68 -2.94
C GLY A 227 -18.18 -13.92 -3.04
N LEU A 228 -16.88 -13.85 -2.71
CA LEU A 228 -16.00 -15.05 -2.65
C LEU A 228 -16.22 -15.90 -1.41
N HIS A 229 -17.02 -15.43 -0.45
CA HIS A 229 -17.26 -16.11 0.82
C HIS A 229 -16.00 -16.49 1.62
N VAL A 230 -14.93 -15.72 1.49
CA VAL A 230 -13.68 -15.94 2.21
C VAL A 230 -13.88 -15.67 3.70
N ARG A 231 -13.73 -16.71 4.53
CA ARG A 231 -13.82 -16.59 5.98
C ARG A 231 -12.60 -15.83 6.52
N ARG A 232 -12.82 -14.90 7.45
CA ARG A 232 -11.75 -14.26 8.22
C ARG A 232 -11.07 -15.30 9.10
N ARG A 233 -9.73 -15.33 9.06
CA ARG A 233 -8.90 -16.33 9.76
C ARG A 233 -8.12 -15.74 10.92
N ALA A 234 -7.83 -14.42 10.86
CA ALA A 234 -7.02 -13.76 11.87
C ALA A 234 -7.63 -13.87 13.27
N TYR A 235 -8.96 -13.70 13.39
CA TYR A 235 -9.69 -13.82 14.65
C TYR A 235 -9.50 -15.20 15.30
N ASP A 236 -9.74 -16.29 14.57
CA ASP A 236 -9.63 -17.65 15.09
C ASP A 236 -8.19 -17.98 15.50
N ILE A 237 -7.20 -17.56 14.68
CA ILE A 237 -5.77 -17.79 14.98
C ILE A 237 -5.38 -17.01 16.24
N HIS A 238 -5.74 -15.72 16.30
CA HIS A 238 -5.47 -14.84 17.44
C HIS A 238 -6.06 -15.40 18.73
N LYS A 239 -7.34 -15.76 18.72
CA LYS A 239 -8.04 -16.31 19.89
C LYS A 239 -7.37 -17.58 20.44
N ASN A 240 -6.90 -18.44 19.54
CA ASN A 240 -6.20 -19.67 19.92
C ASN A 240 -4.78 -19.42 20.46
N LEU A 241 -4.11 -18.36 20.00
CA LEU A 241 -2.74 -18.03 20.41
C LEU A 241 -2.69 -17.26 21.73
N ILE A 242 -3.60 -16.26 21.90
CA ILE A 242 -3.58 -15.38 23.06
C ILE A 242 -4.18 -16.03 24.31
N GLY A 243 -5.08 -17.00 24.13
CA GLY A 243 -5.78 -17.66 25.24
C GLY A 243 -6.80 -16.77 25.94
N VAL A 244 -7.04 -17.05 27.21
CA VAL A 244 -8.01 -16.30 28.03
C VAL A 244 -7.29 -15.18 28.78
N VAL A 245 -7.26 -13.99 28.22
CA VAL A 245 -6.67 -12.80 28.80
C VAL A 245 -7.59 -11.59 28.58
N THR A 246 -7.51 -10.60 29.46
CA THR A 246 -8.25 -9.34 29.35
C THR A 246 -7.31 -8.20 28.99
N TYR A 247 -7.71 -7.38 28.04
CA TYR A 247 -7.05 -6.13 27.64
C TYR A 247 -8.13 -5.19 27.08
N ASP A 248 -7.87 -3.90 27.11
CA ASP A 248 -8.83 -2.85 26.78
C ASP A 248 -8.36 -1.92 25.63
N SER A 249 -7.14 -2.12 25.17
CA SER A 249 -6.51 -1.25 24.17
C SER A 249 -5.48 -2.00 23.34
N PRO A 250 -5.11 -1.51 22.15
CA PRO A 250 -4.03 -2.08 21.36
C PRO A 250 -2.69 -2.17 22.12
N LYS A 251 -2.41 -1.21 23.00
CA LYS A 251 -1.18 -1.20 23.82
C LYS A 251 -1.20 -2.30 24.88
N SER A 252 -2.31 -2.48 25.60
CA SER A 252 -2.45 -3.56 26.59
C SER A 252 -2.51 -4.93 25.94
N TRP A 253 -3.05 -5.03 24.71
CA TRP A 253 -3.03 -6.22 23.88
C TRP A 253 -1.59 -6.67 23.53
N ILE A 254 -0.72 -5.75 23.07
CA ILE A 254 0.71 -6.04 22.86
C ILE A 254 1.34 -6.61 24.13
N ASN A 255 1.07 -6.01 25.30
CA ASN A 255 1.60 -6.49 26.57
C ASN A 255 1.08 -7.89 26.94
N SER A 256 -0.13 -8.24 26.52
CA SER A 256 -0.68 -9.58 26.70
C SER A 256 0.01 -10.61 25.79
N ILE A 257 0.31 -10.26 24.54
CA ILE A 257 1.07 -11.11 23.62
C ILE A 257 2.47 -11.41 24.18
N LYS A 258 3.18 -10.38 24.69
CA LYS A 258 4.52 -10.54 25.30
C LYS A 258 4.58 -11.55 26.44
N LYS A 259 3.46 -11.82 27.09
CA LYS A 259 3.36 -12.78 28.22
C LYS A 259 3.05 -14.22 27.80
N THR A 260 2.74 -14.45 26.51
CA THR A 260 2.47 -15.80 26.01
C THR A 260 3.75 -16.60 25.90
N ASP A 261 3.66 -17.93 26.15
CA ASP A 261 4.78 -18.86 25.87
C ASP A 261 4.84 -19.12 24.36
N ILE A 262 5.86 -18.60 23.69
CA ILE A 262 5.96 -18.62 22.24
C ILE A 262 7.08 -19.60 21.82
N LYS A 263 6.66 -20.70 21.18
CA LYS A 263 7.55 -21.65 20.52
C LYS A 263 7.66 -21.34 19.04
N PHE A 264 8.60 -21.97 18.32
CA PHE A 264 8.83 -21.71 16.89
C PHE A 264 7.55 -21.78 16.02
N ARG A 265 6.67 -22.77 16.28
CA ARG A 265 5.41 -22.89 15.52
C ARG A 265 4.44 -21.76 15.82
N GLU A 266 4.42 -21.27 17.03
CA GLU A 266 3.60 -20.12 17.45
C GLU A 266 4.12 -18.81 16.82
N ILE A 267 5.45 -18.66 16.65
CA ILE A 267 6.03 -17.51 15.92
C ILE A 267 5.43 -17.42 14.52
N LEU A 268 5.46 -18.53 13.75
CA LEU A 268 4.91 -18.57 12.39
C LEU A 268 3.41 -18.23 12.37
N LYS A 269 2.66 -18.70 13.36
CA LYS A 269 1.23 -18.41 13.49
C LYS A 269 0.98 -16.94 13.84
N TRP A 270 1.75 -16.35 14.77
CA TRP A 270 1.61 -14.95 15.14
C TRP A 270 1.91 -14.02 13.96
N VAL A 271 3.02 -14.21 13.27
CA VAL A 271 3.39 -13.42 12.09
C VAL A 271 2.31 -13.53 11.00
N SER A 272 1.84 -14.73 10.72
CA SER A 272 0.74 -14.95 9.77
C SER A 272 -0.55 -14.28 10.24
N CYS A 273 -0.89 -14.39 11.52
CA CYS A 273 -2.08 -13.76 12.11
C CYS A 273 -2.07 -12.24 11.94
N PHE A 274 -0.96 -11.59 12.28
CA PHE A 274 -0.82 -10.14 12.13
C PHE A 274 -0.97 -9.70 10.68
N SER A 275 -0.34 -10.42 9.77
CA SER A 275 -0.43 -10.13 8.34
C SER A 275 -1.84 -10.34 7.79
N LEU A 276 -2.49 -11.46 8.13
CA LEU A 276 -3.87 -11.76 7.76
C LEU A 276 -4.82 -10.69 8.28
N ALA A 277 -4.69 -10.28 9.55
CA ALA A 277 -5.53 -9.28 10.20
C ALA A 277 -5.57 -7.97 9.41
N VAL A 278 -4.40 -7.44 9.05
CA VAL A 278 -4.30 -6.21 8.25
C VAL A 278 -4.96 -6.37 6.88
N ASN A 279 -4.73 -7.49 6.20
CA ASN A 279 -5.27 -7.70 4.87
C ASN A 279 -6.79 -7.96 4.88
N GLU A 280 -7.33 -8.57 5.92
CA GLU A 280 -8.77 -8.75 6.11
C GLU A 280 -9.47 -7.41 6.37
N VAL A 281 -8.84 -6.49 7.10
CA VAL A 281 -9.31 -5.10 7.27
C VAL A 281 -9.22 -4.36 5.94
N ASN A 282 -8.09 -4.49 5.23
CA ASN A 282 -7.89 -3.89 3.92
C ASN A 282 -8.98 -4.30 2.91
N ALA A 283 -9.29 -5.60 2.85
CA ALA A 283 -10.31 -6.15 1.95
C ALA A 283 -11.75 -5.68 2.27
N SER A 284 -11.96 -5.02 3.40
CA SER A 284 -13.27 -4.58 3.91
C SER A 284 -13.41 -3.06 3.98
N LEU A 285 -12.72 -2.31 3.11
CA LEU A 285 -12.71 -0.83 3.11
C LEU A 285 -12.22 -0.23 4.45
N GLY A 286 -11.40 -0.96 5.19
CA GLY A 286 -10.84 -0.46 6.45
C GLY A 286 -9.64 0.46 6.23
N ARG A 287 -9.28 1.19 7.30
CA ARG A 287 -8.09 2.05 7.30
C ARG A 287 -6.83 1.23 7.43
N VAL A 288 -5.89 1.44 6.51
CA VAL A 288 -4.59 0.76 6.45
C VAL A 288 -3.48 1.75 6.13
N VAL A 289 -2.25 1.30 6.29
CA VAL A 289 -1.08 2.01 5.75
C VAL A 289 -0.58 1.28 4.51
N THR A 290 -0.43 1.99 3.39
CA THR A 290 0.23 1.42 2.21
C THR A 290 1.67 1.05 2.56
N ALA A 291 2.16 -0.13 2.10
CA ALA A 291 3.51 -0.59 2.45
C ALA A 291 4.11 -1.54 1.39
N PRO A 292 4.52 -1.11 0.18
CA PRO A 292 4.31 0.22 -0.42
C PRO A 292 2.90 0.41 -0.99
N THR A 293 2.08 -0.63 -1.06
CA THR A 293 0.70 -0.64 -1.56
C THR A 293 -0.26 -1.18 -0.52
N ASN A 294 -1.58 -1.01 -0.76
CA ASN A 294 -2.60 -1.61 0.09
C ASN A 294 -2.60 -3.14 -0.04
N GLY A 295 -2.39 -3.67 -1.26
CA GLY A 295 -2.32 -5.11 -1.50
C GLY A 295 -1.21 -5.81 -0.70
N SER A 296 -0.18 -5.08 -0.27
CA SER A 296 0.95 -5.57 0.54
C SER A 296 1.01 -4.98 1.96
N ALA A 297 -0.07 -4.36 2.44
CA ALA A 297 -0.11 -3.62 3.71
C ALA A 297 0.17 -4.49 4.96
N GLY A 298 0.00 -5.81 4.86
CA GLY A 298 0.15 -6.72 5.99
C GLY A 298 1.58 -7.12 6.34
N VAL A 299 2.55 -6.96 5.43
CA VAL A 299 3.93 -7.44 5.65
C VAL A 299 4.66 -6.61 6.70
N ILE A 300 4.71 -5.29 6.51
CA ILE A 300 5.44 -4.35 7.40
C ILE A 300 4.95 -4.44 8.85
N PRO A 301 3.66 -4.28 9.15
CA PRO A 301 3.19 -4.36 10.53
C PRO A 301 3.38 -5.75 11.15
N ALA A 302 3.28 -6.83 10.37
CA ALA A 302 3.50 -8.19 10.88
C ALA A 302 4.95 -8.41 11.33
N VAL A 303 5.93 -7.94 10.55
CA VAL A 303 7.35 -8.06 10.91
C VAL A 303 7.71 -7.13 12.08
N LEU A 304 7.17 -5.92 12.10
CA LEU A 304 7.41 -4.99 13.20
C LEU A 304 6.76 -5.49 14.52
N LEU A 305 5.55 -6.04 14.46
CA LEU A 305 4.90 -6.68 15.62
C LEU A 305 5.69 -7.89 16.09
N TYR A 306 6.19 -8.75 15.18
CA TYR A 306 7.11 -9.83 15.54
C TYR A 306 8.30 -9.29 16.34
N TYR A 307 8.96 -8.24 15.84
CA TYR A 307 10.12 -7.68 16.52
C TYR A 307 9.78 -7.17 17.93
N ILE A 308 8.74 -6.36 18.09
CA ILE A 308 8.43 -5.74 19.39
C ILE A 308 7.74 -6.67 20.39
N THR A 309 7.13 -7.78 19.95
CA THR A 309 6.41 -8.68 20.86
C THR A 309 7.16 -9.97 21.15
N ILE A 310 7.99 -10.43 20.23
CA ILE A 310 8.64 -11.74 20.29
C ILE A 310 10.16 -11.58 20.36
N GLU A 311 10.78 -10.88 19.41
CA GLU A 311 12.23 -10.80 19.29
C GLU A 311 12.83 -9.88 20.36
N ASN A 312 12.34 -8.66 20.47
CA ASN A 312 12.81 -7.66 21.44
C ASN A 312 11.65 -7.05 22.22
N GLN A 313 11.24 -7.68 23.30
CA GLN A 313 10.14 -7.22 24.14
C GLN A 313 10.39 -5.87 24.83
N GLN A 314 11.64 -5.38 24.86
CA GLN A 314 12.06 -4.08 25.40
C GLN A 314 12.19 -3.01 24.31
N ALA A 315 11.77 -3.29 23.07
CA ALA A 315 11.83 -2.33 21.97
C ALA A 315 11.12 -1.02 22.30
N THR A 316 11.77 0.09 21.99
CA THR A 316 11.30 1.46 22.24
C THR A 316 10.61 2.04 21.00
N GLU A 317 9.99 3.21 21.13
CA GLU A 317 9.45 3.97 20.00
C GLU A 317 10.54 4.35 18.98
N ASP A 318 11.79 4.51 19.41
CA ASP A 318 12.90 4.81 18.50
C ASP A 318 13.21 3.63 17.57
N ALA A 319 13.12 2.40 18.07
CA ALA A 319 13.24 1.22 17.21
C ALA A 319 12.12 1.16 16.17
N ILE A 320 10.90 1.52 16.52
CA ILE A 320 9.77 1.60 15.59
C ILE A 320 10.03 2.64 14.50
N LYS A 321 10.47 3.86 14.89
CA LYS A 321 10.81 4.93 13.96
C LYS A 321 11.97 4.52 13.02
N GLN A 322 13.01 3.92 13.56
CA GLN A 322 14.14 3.39 12.82
C GLN A 322 13.68 2.38 11.76
N PHE A 323 12.85 1.41 12.15
CA PHE A 323 12.28 0.42 11.23
C PHE A 323 11.52 1.07 10.06
N LEU A 324 10.64 2.04 10.36
CA LEU A 324 9.82 2.70 9.35
C LEU A 324 10.64 3.56 8.37
N LEU A 325 11.71 4.20 8.85
CA LEU A 325 12.63 4.98 8.00
C LEU A 325 13.36 4.07 7.02
N VAL A 326 13.96 2.98 7.49
CA VAL A 326 14.66 2.02 6.62
C VAL A 326 13.71 1.38 5.63
N ALA A 327 12.55 0.91 6.08
CA ALA A 327 11.52 0.35 5.22
C ALA A 327 11.09 1.36 4.14
N GLY A 328 10.88 2.62 4.52
CA GLY A 328 10.52 3.70 3.60
C GLY A 328 11.55 3.92 2.51
N GLU A 329 12.85 3.93 2.85
CA GLU A 329 13.92 4.16 1.87
C GLU A 329 14.10 2.97 0.92
N ILE A 330 14.10 1.74 1.44
CA ILE A 330 14.16 0.55 0.57
C ILE A 330 13.00 0.56 -0.44
N GLY A 331 11.78 0.85 0.00
CA GLY A 331 10.65 1.00 -0.91
C GLY A 331 10.82 2.14 -1.92
N SER A 332 11.50 3.23 -1.54
CA SER A 332 11.85 4.36 -2.41
C SER A 332 12.81 3.94 -3.52
N LEU A 333 13.83 3.12 -3.21
CA LEU A 333 14.76 2.57 -4.19
C LEU A 333 14.03 1.74 -5.27
N PHE A 334 13.11 0.87 -4.86
CA PHE A 334 12.30 0.08 -5.80
C PHE A 334 11.38 0.95 -6.65
N LYS A 335 10.76 1.98 -6.08
CA LYS A 335 9.93 2.92 -6.83
C LYS A 335 10.72 3.70 -7.86
N LYS A 336 11.96 4.10 -7.55
CA LYS A 336 12.85 4.87 -8.43
C LYS A 336 13.45 3.99 -9.54
N GLY A 337 13.92 2.79 -9.17
CA GLY A 337 14.64 1.90 -10.08
C GLY A 337 13.76 0.93 -10.88
N ALA A 338 12.50 0.74 -10.48
CA ALA A 338 11.56 -0.19 -11.10
C ALA A 338 10.13 0.32 -11.03
N THR A 339 9.26 -0.38 -10.29
CA THR A 339 7.84 -0.01 -10.07
C THR A 339 7.34 -0.58 -8.76
N ILE A 340 6.31 0.06 -8.19
CA ILE A 340 5.50 -0.46 -7.08
C ILE A 340 4.04 -0.68 -7.48
N SER A 341 3.75 -0.77 -8.78
CA SER A 341 2.40 -0.98 -9.32
C SER A 341 2.20 -2.43 -9.73
N ALA A 342 1.19 -3.10 -9.16
CA ALA A 342 0.82 -4.47 -9.56
C ALA A 342 0.39 -4.56 -11.03
N ALA A 343 -0.28 -3.52 -11.55
CA ALA A 343 -0.67 -3.42 -12.95
C ALA A 343 0.54 -3.33 -13.92
N MET A 344 1.69 -2.89 -13.41
CA MET A 344 2.93 -2.83 -14.19
C MET A 344 3.84 -4.03 -13.94
N GLY A 345 3.93 -4.51 -12.71
CA GLY A 345 4.94 -5.48 -12.29
C GLY A 345 4.42 -6.78 -11.66
N GLY A 346 3.12 -6.95 -11.49
CA GLY A 346 2.60 -8.09 -10.73
C GLY A 346 2.83 -7.94 -9.22
N CYS A 347 2.55 -9.00 -8.45
CA CYS A 347 2.75 -8.99 -6.99
C CYS A 347 4.22 -8.93 -6.55
N GLN A 348 5.19 -9.20 -7.43
CA GLN A 348 6.61 -8.92 -7.11
C GLN A 348 6.83 -7.43 -6.78
N ALA A 349 6.10 -6.52 -7.45
CA ALA A 349 6.15 -5.09 -7.22
C ALA A 349 5.43 -4.64 -5.93
N GLU A 350 4.60 -5.47 -5.34
CA GLU A 350 3.89 -5.20 -4.09
C GLU A 350 4.46 -6.03 -2.93
N ILE A 351 4.18 -7.34 -2.92
CA ILE A 351 4.59 -8.25 -1.83
C ILE A 351 6.12 -8.40 -1.78
N GLY A 352 6.77 -8.52 -2.96
CA GLY A 352 8.23 -8.61 -3.04
C GLY A 352 8.91 -7.36 -2.49
N VAL A 353 8.43 -6.18 -2.90
CA VAL A 353 8.95 -4.90 -2.39
C VAL A 353 8.69 -4.76 -0.90
N SER A 354 7.48 -5.07 -0.42
CA SER A 354 7.14 -5.00 1.01
C SER A 354 8.00 -5.96 1.85
N SER A 355 8.25 -7.17 1.33
CA SER A 355 9.13 -8.14 1.97
C SER A 355 10.59 -7.64 2.05
N ALA A 356 11.10 -7.03 0.98
CA ALA A 356 12.42 -6.41 0.96
C ALA A 356 12.53 -5.24 1.94
N MET A 357 11.50 -4.37 1.98
CA MET A 357 11.38 -3.26 2.94
C MET A 357 11.47 -3.77 4.39
N ALA A 358 10.68 -4.81 4.71
CA ALA A 358 10.63 -5.37 6.05
C ALA A 358 11.90 -6.11 6.43
N ALA A 359 12.52 -6.86 5.49
CA ALA A 359 13.75 -7.60 5.71
C ALA A 359 14.92 -6.67 6.05
N GLY A 360 15.12 -5.63 5.25
CA GLY A 360 16.17 -4.65 5.51
C GLY A 360 15.96 -3.90 6.82
N ALA A 361 14.72 -3.46 7.08
CA ALA A 361 14.40 -2.76 8.32
C ALA A 361 14.61 -3.64 9.57
N LEU A 362 14.21 -4.90 9.51
CA LEU A 362 14.47 -5.85 10.59
C LEU A 362 15.98 -6.11 10.77
N CYS A 363 16.72 -6.28 9.68
CA CYS A 363 18.17 -6.50 9.73
C CYS A 363 18.90 -5.36 10.45
N GLU A 364 18.52 -4.09 10.19
CA GLU A 364 19.11 -2.95 10.91
C GLU A 364 18.78 -2.97 12.41
N LEU A 365 17.54 -3.35 12.78
CA LEU A 365 17.15 -3.46 14.19
C LEU A 365 17.87 -4.61 14.92
N LEU A 366 18.23 -5.68 14.21
CA LEU A 366 19.03 -6.79 14.73
C LEU A 366 20.53 -6.44 14.84
N GLY A 367 20.94 -5.23 14.42
CA GLY A 367 22.31 -4.75 14.50
C GLY A 367 23.15 -5.01 13.22
N GLY A 368 22.50 -5.33 12.11
CA GLY A 368 23.16 -5.51 10.82
C GLY A 368 23.80 -4.23 10.30
N THR A 369 24.93 -4.40 9.58
CA THR A 369 25.60 -3.29 8.89
C THR A 369 24.74 -2.80 7.70
N PRO A 370 24.99 -1.58 7.19
CA PRO A 370 24.27 -1.09 6.00
C PRO A 370 24.34 -2.05 4.80
N GLU A 371 25.46 -2.74 4.62
CA GLU A 371 25.62 -3.76 3.58
C GLU A 371 24.70 -4.97 3.84
N GLN A 372 24.66 -5.47 5.09
CA GLN A 372 23.77 -6.58 5.47
C GLN A 372 22.30 -6.21 5.32
N VAL A 373 21.93 -4.96 5.62
CA VAL A 373 20.56 -4.46 5.40
C VAL A 373 20.16 -4.55 3.93
N LEU A 374 21.05 -4.16 3.01
CA LEU A 374 20.76 -4.25 1.57
C LEU A 374 20.78 -5.70 1.08
N ILE A 375 21.62 -6.57 1.65
CA ILE A 375 21.60 -8.02 1.38
C ILE A 375 20.27 -8.64 1.83
N ALA A 376 19.75 -8.27 3.01
CA ALA A 376 18.45 -8.74 3.47
C ALA A 376 17.31 -8.35 2.51
N ALA A 377 17.32 -7.10 2.05
CA ALA A 377 16.35 -6.61 1.07
C ALA A 377 16.48 -7.32 -0.29
N GLU A 378 17.69 -7.60 -0.72
CA GLU A 378 18.01 -8.34 -1.95
C GLU A 378 17.47 -9.77 -1.88
N ILE A 379 17.85 -10.56 -0.84
CA ILE A 379 17.41 -11.95 -0.63
C ILE A 379 15.87 -12.03 -0.59
N ALA A 380 15.22 -11.10 0.10
CA ALA A 380 13.77 -11.06 0.16
C ALA A 380 13.13 -10.83 -1.21
N MET A 381 13.70 -9.92 -2.03
CA MET A 381 13.17 -9.62 -3.37
C MET A 381 13.45 -10.74 -4.36
N GLU A 382 14.68 -11.30 -4.41
CA GLU A 382 15.00 -12.36 -5.37
C GLU A 382 14.03 -13.52 -5.28
N HIS A 383 13.59 -13.84 -4.08
CA HIS A 383 12.63 -14.92 -3.80
C HIS A 383 11.18 -14.59 -4.23
N HIS A 384 10.92 -13.37 -4.69
CA HIS A 384 9.62 -12.91 -5.20
C HIS A 384 9.63 -12.59 -6.71
N LEU A 385 10.78 -12.71 -7.39
CA LEU A 385 10.87 -12.45 -8.82
C LEU A 385 9.90 -13.36 -9.59
N GLY A 386 9.15 -12.76 -10.53
CA GLY A 386 8.15 -13.46 -11.32
C GLY A 386 6.79 -13.66 -10.64
N LEU A 387 6.57 -13.17 -9.43
CA LEU A 387 5.28 -13.32 -8.74
C LEU A 387 4.19 -12.52 -9.45
N THR A 388 3.20 -13.25 -10.00
CA THR A 388 2.06 -12.71 -10.75
C THR A 388 1.06 -11.98 -9.86
N CYS A 389 0.19 -11.15 -10.44
CA CYS A 389 -0.99 -10.58 -9.79
C CYS A 389 -2.26 -11.04 -10.51
N ASP A 390 -2.89 -12.06 -9.94
CA ASP A 390 -4.00 -12.81 -10.52
C ASP A 390 -5.12 -13.05 -9.47
N PRO A 391 -5.69 -11.95 -8.90
CA PRO A 391 -6.69 -12.06 -7.82
C PRO A 391 -7.98 -12.66 -8.34
N ILE A 392 -8.53 -13.65 -7.59
CA ILE A 392 -9.78 -14.32 -7.92
C ILE A 392 -10.93 -13.32 -7.81
N GLY A 393 -11.75 -13.24 -8.85
CA GLY A 393 -12.85 -12.30 -8.95
C GLY A 393 -12.43 -10.82 -8.94
N GLY A 394 -11.15 -10.52 -9.15
CA GLY A 394 -10.60 -9.17 -9.05
C GLY A 394 -10.56 -8.62 -7.63
N LEU A 395 -10.74 -9.45 -6.61
CA LEU A 395 -10.79 -9.05 -5.21
C LEU A 395 -9.41 -9.17 -4.54
N VAL A 396 -9.00 -8.16 -3.77
CA VAL A 396 -7.73 -8.18 -2.99
C VAL A 396 -7.91 -9.11 -1.77
N GLN A 397 -8.20 -10.38 -2.02
CA GLN A 397 -8.46 -11.42 -1.02
C GLN A 397 -7.57 -12.63 -1.27
N ILE A 398 -7.92 -13.48 -2.23
CA ILE A 398 -7.16 -14.68 -2.57
C ILE A 398 -6.52 -14.48 -3.96
N PRO A 399 -5.20 -14.66 -4.07
CA PRO A 399 -4.22 -15.14 -3.09
C PRO A 399 -3.51 -14.03 -2.27
N CYS A 400 -3.94 -12.77 -2.36
CA CYS A 400 -3.22 -11.61 -1.80
C CYS A 400 -2.97 -11.75 -0.29
N ILE A 401 -3.99 -12.20 0.47
CA ILE A 401 -3.92 -12.35 1.93
C ILE A 401 -2.83 -13.35 2.33
N GLU A 402 -2.79 -14.52 1.68
CA GLU A 402 -1.77 -15.54 1.95
C GLU A 402 -0.36 -15.09 1.52
N ARG A 403 -0.25 -14.42 0.37
CA ARG A 403 1.02 -13.89 -0.12
C ARG A 403 1.66 -12.90 0.86
N ASN A 404 0.86 -12.08 1.55
CA ASN A 404 1.35 -11.18 2.58
C ASN A 404 1.94 -11.95 3.78
N ALA A 405 1.24 -12.97 4.27
CA ALA A 405 1.74 -13.80 5.36
C ALA A 405 3.06 -14.48 4.99
N MET A 406 3.16 -15.04 3.78
CA MET A 406 4.40 -15.61 3.26
C MET A 406 5.50 -14.57 3.08
N GLY A 407 5.16 -13.37 2.61
CA GLY A 407 6.12 -12.26 2.47
C GLY A 407 6.71 -11.81 3.79
N ALA A 408 5.91 -11.77 4.85
CA ALA A 408 6.37 -11.44 6.20
C ALA A 408 7.34 -12.51 6.76
N ILE A 409 7.02 -13.79 6.61
CA ILE A 409 7.90 -14.89 7.03
C ILE A 409 9.22 -14.88 6.24
N LYS A 410 9.16 -14.67 4.92
CA LYS A 410 10.35 -14.55 4.08
C LYS A 410 11.23 -13.37 4.49
N ALA A 411 10.62 -12.24 4.87
CA ALA A 411 11.35 -11.05 5.31
C ALA A 411 12.17 -11.34 6.59
N ILE A 412 11.58 -12.03 7.56
CA ILE A 412 12.27 -12.43 8.79
C ILE A 412 13.45 -13.36 8.45
N ASN A 413 13.20 -14.41 7.65
CA ASN A 413 14.26 -15.35 7.27
C ASN A 413 15.36 -14.68 6.44
N ALA A 414 15.04 -13.74 5.57
CA ALA A 414 16.02 -12.99 4.77
C ALA A 414 16.91 -12.11 5.66
N ALA A 415 16.35 -11.45 6.68
CA ALA A 415 17.11 -10.68 7.66
C ALA A 415 18.11 -11.60 8.41
N GLU A 416 17.67 -12.74 8.90
CA GLU A 416 18.52 -13.71 9.60
C GLU A 416 19.66 -14.26 8.70
N LEU A 417 19.37 -14.57 7.44
CA LEU A 417 20.38 -15.00 6.49
C LEU A 417 21.42 -13.90 6.25
N ALA A 418 20.99 -12.67 6.10
CA ALA A 418 21.88 -11.53 5.89
C ALA A 418 22.78 -11.27 7.10
N MET A 419 22.27 -11.42 8.33
CA MET A 419 23.05 -11.28 9.57
C MET A 419 24.22 -12.29 9.66
N THR A 420 24.08 -13.46 9.06
CA THR A 420 25.16 -14.49 9.01
C THR A 420 26.05 -14.39 7.79
N THR A 421 25.77 -13.47 6.86
CA THR A 421 26.50 -13.29 5.61
C THR A 421 27.64 -12.28 5.79
N ASP A 422 28.87 -12.65 5.40
CA ASP A 422 29.94 -11.65 5.20
C ASP A 422 29.65 -10.85 3.92
N PRO A 423 29.45 -9.53 4.00
CA PRO A 423 29.13 -8.70 2.84
C PRO A 423 30.10 -8.81 1.65
N LYS A 424 31.37 -9.12 1.92
CA LYS A 424 32.40 -9.32 0.88
C LYS A 424 32.12 -10.54 0.00
N ASN A 425 31.34 -11.48 0.49
CA ASN A 425 30.95 -12.70 -0.22
C ASN A 425 29.64 -12.58 -0.97
N ALA A 426 28.86 -11.51 -0.76
CA ALA A 426 27.62 -11.25 -1.47
C ALA A 426 27.87 -11.08 -2.97
N LYS A 427 27.08 -11.77 -3.81
CA LYS A 427 27.26 -11.77 -5.27
C LYS A 427 26.29 -10.85 -5.99
N VAL A 428 25.14 -10.58 -5.39
CA VAL A 428 24.06 -9.83 -6.04
C VAL A 428 23.81 -8.52 -5.28
N PRO A 429 24.20 -7.36 -5.85
CA PRO A 429 23.82 -6.08 -5.28
C PRO A 429 22.32 -5.81 -5.43
N LEU A 430 21.72 -5.11 -4.46
CA LEU A 430 20.28 -4.76 -4.48
C LEU A 430 19.85 -4.04 -5.77
N ASP A 431 20.68 -3.12 -6.31
CA ASP A 431 20.38 -2.41 -7.56
C ASP A 431 20.24 -3.36 -8.76
N LYS A 432 20.94 -4.51 -8.75
CA LYS A 432 20.82 -5.53 -9.80
C LYS A 432 19.49 -6.29 -9.66
N VAL A 433 19.06 -6.62 -8.46
CA VAL A 433 17.76 -7.27 -8.21
C VAL A 433 16.63 -6.32 -8.59
N ILE A 434 16.70 -5.03 -8.25
CA ILE A 434 15.72 -4.01 -8.65
C ILE A 434 15.60 -3.96 -10.18
N ASN A 435 16.73 -3.92 -10.89
CA ASN A 435 16.71 -3.96 -12.35
C ASN A 435 16.15 -5.26 -12.90
N THR A 436 16.51 -6.42 -12.33
CA THR A 436 15.97 -7.73 -12.72
C THR A 436 14.47 -7.79 -12.52
N MET A 437 13.95 -7.29 -11.38
CA MET A 437 12.52 -7.17 -11.15
C MET A 437 11.83 -6.35 -12.25
N TRP A 438 12.45 -5.23 -12.68
CA TRP A 438 11.89 -4.41 -13.76
C TRP A 438 11.89 -5.12 -15.11
N GLN A 439 12.95 -5.87 -15.45
CA GLN A 439 12.98 -6.68 -16.68
C GLN A 439 11.91 -7.78 -16.64
N THR A 440 11.87 -8.54 -15.55
CA THR A 440 10.83 -9.57 -15.35
C THR A 440 9.41 -8.98 -15.43
N ALA A 441 9.22 -7.77 -14.90
CA ALA A 441 7.95 -7.05 -15.02
C ALA A 441 7.59 -6.75 -16.47
N LYS A 442 8.54 -6.34 -17.32
CA LYS A 442 8.32 -6.08 -18.74
C LYS A 442 7.99 -7.36 -19.51
N ASP A 443 8.66 -8.46 -19.19
CA ASP A 443 8.49 -9.75 -19.86
C ASP A 443 7.22 -10.49 -19.42
N MET A 444 6.67 -10.15 -18.25
CA MET A 444 5.43 -10.74 -17.72
C MET A 444 4.26 -10.39 -18.64
N ASN A 445 3.50 -11.40 -19.08
CA ASN A 445 2.31 -11.20 -19.89
C ASN A 445 1.24 -10.38 -19.13
N SER A 446 0.55 -9.49 -19.83
CA SER A 446 -0.46 -8.58 -19.26
C SER A 446 -1.57 -9.28 -18.48
N LYS A 447 -1.97 -10.50 -18.89
CA LYS A 447 -2.99 -11.30 -18.18
C LYS A 447 -2.62 -11.68 -16.74
N TYR A 448 -1.34 -11.51 -16.35
CA TYR A 448 -0.83 -11.75 -14.99
C TYR A 448 -0.55 -10.45 -14.20
N LYS A 449 -1.02 -9.31 -14.71
CA LYS A 449 -0.77 -7.97 -14.14
C LYS A 449 -2.05 -7.27 -13.72
N GLU A 450 -2.71 -7.79 -12.67
CA GLU A 450 -3.91 -7.17 -12.08
C GLU A 450 -5.08 -6.99 -13.09
N THR A 451 -5.23 -7.95 -14.02
CA THR A 451 -6.33 -7.95 -15.00
C THR A 451 -7.38 -9.02 -14.71
N SER A 452 -7.05 -9.99 -13.88
CA SER A 452 -7.88 -11.20 -13.63
C SER A 452 -8.21 -12.02 -14.91
N GLU A 453 -7.42 -11.85 -15.97
CA GLU A 453 -7.59 -12.56 -17.25
C GLU A 453 -6.72 -13.82 -17.37
N GLY A 454 -5.97 -14.17 -16.32
CA GLY A 454 -5.06 -15.32 -16.30
C GLY A 454 -4.76 -15.85 -14.90
N GLY A 455 -3.94 -16.89 -14.81
CA GLY A 455 -3.49 -17.47 -13.55
C GLY A 455 -4.61 -18.04 -12.71
N LEU A 456 -4.54 -17.83 -11.39
CA LEU A 456 -5.54 -18.33 -10.43
C LEU A 456 -6.92 -17.75 -10.67
N ALA A 457 -7.01 -16.51 -11.17
CA ALA A 457 -8.29 -15.84 -11.45
C ALA A 457 -9.18 -16.61 -12.44
N VAL A 458 -8.59 -17.31 -13.41
CA VAL A 458 -9.33 -18.12 -14.39
C VAL A 458 -9.27 -19.62 -14.10
N ALA A 459 -8.31 -20.08 -13.30
CA ALA A 459 -8.18 -21.50 -12.95
C ALA A 459 -9.17 -21.93 -11.85
N VAL A 460 -9.62 -21.00 -11.02
CA VAL A 460 -10.61 -21.24 -9.97
C VAL A 460 -11.98 -20.83 -10.50
N ASN A 461 -12.79 -21.81 -10.90
CA ASN A 461 -14.19 -21.57 -11.23
C ASN A 461 -14.94 -21.21 -9.95
N ILE A 462 -15.35 -19.94 -9.86
CA ILE A 462 -16.40 -19.56 -8.92
C ILE A 462 -17.68 -20.09 -9.54
N ALA A 463 -18.25 -21.15 -8.97
CA ALA A 463 -19.59 -21.56 -9.35
C ALA A 463 -20.51 -20.37 -9.07
N ASP A 464 -21.14 -19.85 -10.11
CA ASP A 464 -22.26 -18.92 -9.97
C ASP A 464 -23.34 -19.64 -9.15
N CYS A 465 -23.43 -19.31 -7.87
CA CYS A 465 -24.50 -19.75 -6.99
C CYS A 465 -25.58 -18.68 -6.97
#